data_05e48342e4e3a585ab93ad69bd65ec71
#
_entry.id   05e48342e4e3a585ab93ad69bd65ec71
#
_cell.length_a   1.000
_cell.length_b   1.000
_cell.length_c   1.000
_cell.angle_alpha   90.00
_cell.angle_beta   90.00
_cell.angle_gamma   90.00
#
_symmetry.space_group_name_H-M   'P 1'
#
loop_
_entity.id
_entity.type
_entity.pdbx_description
1 polymer ?
#
loop_
_entity_poly.entity_id
_entity_poly.type
_entity_poly.pdbx_seq_one_letter_code
_entity_poly.pdbx_strand_id
1 'polypeptide(L)'
;MREGFAGRLAASFIDSKLTPLLIISALLVGIFAAYLTPREEEPQIILPVVDIYVGFPGGSPDEIAERVTRPLEQAISTIPGVEFVYSASRQDMSLITVRFYVGDDTEESLVKLWSTLLKNADKMPPGVQFPPLMRSKSIDDVPVLTLTLWSDQYDGYQLRRVGQELATELKKVENVADLTVTGGQKRQIKITLDPARMQAFRVDPLRIAGQIQAANSSLSVGEFPRLNQQFQVETGDFLQNIDDVRSLVVGVFDQRPVYLHMVADV
;
A
#
# COMPACT_ATOMS: atom_id res chain seq x y z
N MET A 1 -45.88 25.80 55.47
CA MET A 1 -45.13 26.14 54.24
C MET A 1 -45.81 25.40 53.09
N ARG A 2 -46.21 26.10 52.02
CA ARG A 2 -46.79 25.40 50.84
C ARG A 2 -45.67 24.68 50.13
N GLU A 3 -45.72 23.38 50.13
CA GLU A 3 -44.78 22.59 49.37
C GLU A 3 -44.90 22.93 47.88
N GLY A 4 -43.76 23.27 47.28
CA GLY A 4 -43.70 23.53 45.84
C GLY A 4 -44.03 22.29 45.00
N PHE A 5 -44.19 22.43 43.68
CA PHE A 5 -44.52 21.35 42.76
C PHE A 5 -43.56 20.16 42.90
N ALA A 6 -42.26 20.38 43.04
CA ALA A 6 -41.26 19.33 43.25
C ALA A 6 -41.44 18.59 44.58
N GLY A 7 -41.82 19.28 45.67
CA GLY A 7 -42.07 18.63 46.95
C GLY A 7 -43.30 17.70 46.91
N ARG A 8 -44.37 18.13 46.25
CA ARG A 8 -45.57 17.27 46.05
C ARG A 8 -45.32 16.05 45.16
N LEU A 9 -44.47 16.25 44.12
CA LEU A 9 -44.06 15.14 43.27
C LEU A 9 -43.21 14.13 44.07
N ALA A 10 -42.22 14.59 44.82
CA ALA A 10 -41.41 13.72 45.68
C ALA A 10 -42.22 12.96 46.72
N ALA A 11 -43.16 13.66 47.42
CA ALA A 11 -44.03 13.04 48.41
C ALA A 11 -44.91 11.91 47.82
N SER A 12 -45.34 12.02 46.54
CA SER A 12 -46.16 10.96 45.89
C SER A 12 -45.35 9.69 45.59
N PHE A 13 -44.02 9.79 45.52
CA PHE A 13 -43.15 8.64 45.28
C PHE A 13 -42.57 8.00 46.54
N ILE A 14 -42.38 8.76 47.62
CA ILE A 14 -41.73 8.30 48.86
C ILE A 14 -42.46 7.09 49.47
N ASP A 15 -43.77 7.16 49.56
CA ASP A 15 -44.57 6.10 50.15
C ASP A 15 -45.22 5.15 49.12
N SER A 16 -44.86 5.31 47.87
CA SER A 16 -45.44 4.47 46.79
C SER A 16 -44.79 3.08 46.73
N LYS A 17 -45.62 2.04 46.71
CA LYS A 17 -45.16 0.65 46.48
C LYS A 17 -44.54 0.45 45.07
N LEU A 18 -44.75 1.36 44.14
CA LEU A 18 -44.18 1.32 42.81
C LEU A 18 -42.73 1.84 42.77
N THR A 19 -42.30 2.63 43.74
CA THR A 19 -40.95 3.22 43.80
C THR A 19 -39.84 2.14 43.81
N PRO A 20 -39.89 1.10 44.62
CA PRO A 20 -38.90 0.01 44.56
C PRO A 20 -38.88 -0.69 43.21
N LEU A 21 -40.03 -0.88 42.57
CA LEU A 21 -40.12 -1.50 41.24
C LEU A 21 -39.45 -0.63 40.18
N LEU A 22 -39.69 0.69 40.21
CA LEU A 22 -39.05 1.64 39.31
C LEU A 22 -37.52 1.69 39.50
N ILE A 23 -37.05 1.64 40.75
CA ILE A 23 -35.61 1.63 41.06
C ILE A 23 -34.97 0.36 40.50
N ILE A 24 -35.59 -0.81 40.74
CA ILE A 24 -35.08 -2.09 40.21
C ILE A 24 -35.09 -2.09 38.68
N SER A 25 -36.18 -1.63 38.07
CA SER A 25 -36.25 -1.52 36.61
C SER A 25 -35.21 -0.60 36.03
N ALA A 26 -35.01 0.60 36.63
CA ALA A 26 -33.96 1.54 36.17
C ALA A 26 -32.56 0.95 36.34
N LEU A 27 -32.30 0.23 37.41
CA LEU A 27 -31.02 -0.44 37.66
C LEU A 27 -30.76 -1.56 36.66
N LEU A 28 -31.77 -2.37 36.34
CA LEU A 28 -31.67 -3.41 35.33
C LEU A 28 -31.44 -2.84 33.93
N VAL A 29 -32.17 -1.78 33.58
CA VAL A 29 -31.96 -1.07 32.29
C VAL A 29 -30.56 -0.45 32.24
N GLY A 30 -30.09 0.14 33.33
CA GLY A 30 -28.76 0.70 33.41
C GLY A 30 -27.64 -0.35 33.24
N ILE A 31 -27.77 -1.50 33.93
CA ILE A 31 -26.82 -2.61 33.76
C ILE A 31 -26.87 -3.17 32.34
N PHE A 32 -28.04 -3.33 31.77
CA PHE A 32 -28.25 -3.80 30.42
C PHE A 32 -27.65 -2.84 29.39
N ALA A 33 -27.90 -1.52 29.56
CA ALA A 33 -27.31 -0.50 28.73
C ALA A 33 -25.77 -0.48 28.82
N ALA A 34 -25.21 -0.59 30.03
CA ALA A 34 -23.76 -0.66 30.23
C ALA A 34 -23.13 -1.90 29.59
N TYR A 35 -23.87 -3.01 29.53
CA TYR A 35 -23.41 -4.24 28.86
C TYR A 35 -23.44 -4.12 27.32
N LEU A 36 -24.49 -3.46 26.79
CA LEU A 36 -24.67 -3.27 25.34
C LEU A 36 -23.84 -2.12 24.76
N THR A 37 -23.40 -1.18 25.60
CA THR A 37 -22.62 -0.03 25.11
C THR A 37 -21.25 -0.51 24.63
N PRO A 38 -20.91 -0.30 23.34
CA PRO A 38 -19.59 -0.63 22.84
C PRO A 38 -18.52 0.14 23.63
N ARG A 39 -17.42 -0.54 23.91
CA ARG A 39 -16.27 0.05 24.60
C ARG A 39 -15.13 0.19 23.62
N GLU A 40 -14.61 1.39 23.51
CA GLU A 40 -13.46 1.72 22.70
C GLU A 40 -12.36 2.25 23.61
N GLU A 41 -11.11 1.89 23.32
CA GLU A 41 -9.95 2.40 24.06
C GLU A 41 -9.65 3.84 23.64
N GLU A 42 -9.81 4.14 22.35
CA GLU A 42 -9.65 5.47 21.76
C GLU A 42 -10.92 5.84 20.96
N PRO A 43 -11.32 7.12 20.99
CA PRO A 43 -12.48 7.57 20.21
C PRO A 43 -12.18 7.42 18.72
N GLN A 44 -13.11 6.87 17.96
CA GLN A 44 -13.00 6.78 16.50
C GLN A 44 -13.05 8.19 15.89
N ILE A 45 -11.89 8.70 15.55
CA ILE A 45 -11.75 9.98 14.87
C ILE A 45 -11.58 9.70 13.39
N ILE A 46 -12.59 9.97 12.59
CA ILE A 46 -12.50 9.89 11.14
C ILE A 46 -11.65 11.06 10.66
N LEU A 47 -10.42 10.77 10.30
CA LEU A 47 -9.48 11.75 9.77
C LEU A 47 -8.84 11.19 8.50
N PRO A 48 -9.35 11.54 7.32
CA PRO A 48 -8.76 11.07 6.08
C PRO A 48 -7.39 11.70 5.86
N VAL A 49 -6.35 10.87 5.88
CA VAL A 49 -4.97 11.24 5.54
C VAL A 49 -4.49 10.34 4.43
N VAL A 50 -3.94 10.92 3.37
CA VAL A 50 -3.50 10.18 2.19
C VAL A 50 -2.08 10.56 1.82
N ASP A 51 -1.21 9.57 1.73
CA ASP A 51 0.13 9.72 1.15
C ASP A 51 0.10 9.40 -0.34
N ILE A 52 0.63 10.31 -1.14
CA ILE A 52 0.75 10.21 -2.60
C ILE A 52 2.22 10.13 -2.95
N TYR A 53 2.62 9.03 -3.57
CA TYR A 53 3.99 8.79 -4.03
C TYR A 53 4.05 8.97 -5.54
N VAL A 54 4.78 9.98 -6.00
CA VAL A 54 4.97 10.27 -7.42
C VAL A 54 6.42 10.00 -7.79
N GLY A 55 6.66 8.95 -8.57
CA GLY A 55 8.00 8.62 -9.07
C GLY A 55 8.39 9.52 -10.26
N PHE A 56 9.60 10.05 -10.23
CA PHE A 56 10.23 10.74 -11.35
C PHE A 56 11.71 10.33 -11.45
N PRO A 57 11.99 9.16 -12.04
CA PRO A 57 13.33 8.62 -12.12
C PRO A 57 14.31 9.58 -12.79
N GLY A 58 15.47 9.80 -12.17
CA GLY A 58 16.50 10.72 -12.64
C GLY A 58 16.29 12.19 -12.25
N GLY A 59 15.12 12.54 -11.68
CA GLY A 59 14.84 13.91 -11.25
C GLY A 59 15.60 14.30 -9.98
N SER A 60 16.19 15.50 -9.98
CA SER A 60 16.75 16.10 -8.76
C SER A 60 15.64 16.60 -7.82
N PRO A 61 15.89 16.73 -6.52
CA PRO A 61 14.90 17.25 -5.57
C PRO A 61 14.29 18.59 -5.97
N ASP A 62 15.12 19.52 -6.48
CA ASP A 62 14.67 20.84 -6.91
C ASP A 62 13.80 20.76 -8.17
N GLU A 63 14.20 19.94 -9.14
CA GLU A 63 13.40 19.71 -10.34
C GLU A 63 12.05 19.07 -10.02
N ILE A 64 12.02 18.08 -9.14
CA ILE A 64 10.80 17.43 -8.68
C ILE A 64 9.92 18.43 -7.94
N ALA A 65 10.49 19.27 -7.08
CA ALA A 65 9.77 20.31 -6.36
C ALA A 65 9.04 21.25 -7.32
N GLU A 66 9.75 21.76 -8.35
CA GLU A 66 9.20 22.77 -9.27
C GLU A 66 8.21 22.17 -10.28
N ARG A 67 8.53 20.99 -10.84
CA ARG A 67 7.80 20.45 -11.99
C ARG A 67 6.71 19.43 -11.63
N VAL A 68 6.79 18.83 -10.46
CA VAL A 68 5.86 17.76 -10.02
C VAL A 68 5.14 18.17 -8.74
N THR A 69 5.89 18.49 -7.68
CA THR A 69 5.32 18.69 -6.36
C THR A 69 4.43 19.93 -6.30
N ARG A 70 4.94 21.11 -6.68
CA ARG A 70 4.18 22.37 -6.63
C ARG A 70 2.91 22.37 -7.49
N PRO A 71 2.93 21.90 -8.76
CA PRO A 71 1.71 21.78 -9.55
C PRO A 71 0.65 20.88 -8.91
N LEU A 72 1.06 19.77 -8.31
CA LEU A 72 0.15 18.87 -7.61
C LEU A 72 -0.38 19.46 -6.31
N GLU A 73 0.46 20.12 -5.49
CA GLU A 73 0.02 20.84 -4.31
C GLU A 73 -1.04 21.89 -4.62
N GLN A 74 -0.80 22.68 -5.67
CA GLN A 74 -1.76 23.69 -6.12
C GLN A 74 -3.10 23.06 -6.55
N ALA A 75 -3.05 21.95 -7.28
CA ALA A 75 -4.26 21.24 -7.69
C ALA A 75 -5.00 20.62 -6.50
N ILE A 76 -4.27 19.99 -5.58
CA ILE A 76 -4.82 19.30 -4.42
C ILE A 76 -5.43 20.31 -3.42
N SER A 77 -4.78 21.44 -3.20
CA SER A 77 -5.27 22.48 -2.28
C SER A 77 -6.60 23.12 -2.71
N THR A 78 -7.03 22.94 -3.96
CA THR A 78 -8.34 23.40 -4.44
C THR A 78 -9.47 22.43 -4.14
N ILE A 79 -9.19 21.24 -3.66
CA ILE A 79 -10.19 20.21 -3.35
C ILE A 79 -10.98 20.62 -2.10
N PRO A 80 -12.32 20.68 -2.15
CA PRO A 80 -13.13 20.94 -0.97
C PRO A 80 -12.93 19.84 0.09
N GLY A 81 -12.67 20.25 1.32
CA GLY A 81 -12.40 19.34 2.45
C GLY A 81 -10.92 19.15 2.76
N VAL A 82 -10.00 19.58 1.89
CA VAL A 82 -8.56 19.56 2.19
C VAL A 82 -8.22 20.63 3.22
N GLU A 83 -7.66 20.22 4.34
CA GLU A 83 -7.23 21.11 5.43
C GLU A 83 -5.74 21.47 5.28
N PHE A 84 -4.88 20.46 5.07
CA PHE A 84 -3.44 20.66 4.92
C PHE A 84 -2.88 19.78 3.80
N VAL A 85 -1.88 20.32 3.11
CA VAL A 85 -1.05 19.59 2.15
C VAL A 85 0.41 19.75 2.57
N TYR A 86 1.07 18.63 2.85
CA TYR A 86 2.50 18.58 3.17
C TYR A 86 3.22 17.86 2.05
N SER A 87 4.43 18.28 1.73
CA SER A 87 5.21 17.60 0.70
C SER A 87 6.68 17.50 1.03
N ALA A 88 7.33 16.51 0.45
CA ALA A 88 8.76 16.31 0.50
C ALA A 88 9.26 15.83 -0.86
N SER A 89 10.05 16.65 -1.53
CA SER A 89 10.75 16.28 -2.78
C SER A 89 12.10 15.66 -2.45
N ARG A 90 12.31 14.44 -2.96
CA ARG A 90 13.55 13.67 -2.78
C ARG A 90 14.11 13.30 -4.15
N GLN A 91 15.32 12.74 -4.17
CA GLN A 91 15.85 12.15 -5.39
C GLN A 91 14.87 11.09 -5.92
N ASP A 92 14.54 11.17 -7.20
CA ASP A 92 13.68 10.24 -7.95
C ASP A 92 12.19 10.20 -7.55
N MET A 93 11.75 10.95 -6.52
CA MET A 93 10.35 10.87 -6.07
C MET A 93 9.86 12.11 -5.31
N SER A 94 8.56 12.37 -5.43
CA SER A 94 7.81 13.28 -4.56
C SER A 94 6.88 12.49 -3.63
N LEU A 95 6.84 12.88 -2.37
CA LEU A 95 5.86 12.44 -1.40
C LEU A 95 4.96 13.63 -1.05
N ILE A 96 3.66 13.48 -1.24
CA ILE A 96 2.67 14.50 -0.88
C ILE A 96 1.68 13.85 0.10
N THR A 97 1.58 14.42 1.30
CA THR A 97 0.62 14.00 2.32
C THR A 97 -0.53 14.98 2.37
N VAL A 98 -1.72 14.52 2.10
CA VAL A 98 -2.96 15.30 2.10
C VAL A 98 -3.76 14.95 3.33
N ARG A 99 -4.15 15.97 4.11
CA ARG A 99 -5.03 15.84 5.27
C ARG A 99 -6.34 16.56 5.00
N PHE A 100 -7.45 15.87 5.17
CA PHE A 100 -8.80 16.42 5.08
C PHE A 100 -9.30 16.86 6.47
N TYR A 101 -10.43 17.55 6.53
CA TYR A 101 -11.04 17.91 7.81
C TYR A 101 -11.50 16.68 8.58
N VAL A 102 -11.43 16.78 9.89
CA VAL A 102 -11.94 15.73 10.80
C VAL A 102 -13.45 15.58 10.59
N GLY A 103 -13.88 14.34 10.39
CA GLY A 103 -15.30 14.00 10.16
C GLY A 103 -15.70 13.91 8.69
N ASP A 104 -14.80 14.26 7.76
CA ASP A 104 -15.05 14.03 6.34
C ASP A 104 -15.05 12.52 6.03
N ASP A 105 -15.88 12.12 5.08
CA ASP A 105 -15.91 10.74 4.62
C ASP A 105 -14.62 10.38 3.87
N THR A 106 -13.98 9.27 4.29
CA THR A 106 -12.68 8.85 3.74
C THR A 106 -12.80 8.42 2.28
N GLU A 107 -13.87 7.69 1.91
CA GLU A 107 -14.05 7.20 0.54
C GLU A 107 -14.33 8.36 -0.41
N GLU A 108 -15.22 9.28 -0.02
CA GLU A 108 -15.52 10.47 -0.81
C GLU A 108 -14.26 11.35 -1.00
N SER A 109 -13.47 11.52 0.06
CA SER A 109 -12.21 12.26 0.03
C SER A 109 -11.19 11.65 -0.92
N LEU A 110 -11.05 10.32 -0.90
CA LEU A 110 -10.19 9.57 -1.82
C LEU A 110 -10.65 9.73 -3.28
N VAL A 111 -11.95 9.66 -3.55
CA VAL A 111 -12.51 9.83 -4.90
C VAL A 111 -12.25 11.25 -5.42
N LYS A 112 -12.46 12.29 -4.61
CA LYS A 112 -12.16 13.68 -4.96
C LYS A 112 -10.68 13.86 -5.29
N LEU A 113 -9.81 13.30 -4.45
CA LEU A 113 -8.37 13.36 -4.65
C LEU A 113 -7.93 12.67 -5.93
N TRP A 114 -8.39 11.43 -6.15
CA TRP A 114 -8.10 10.66 -7.35
C TRP A 114 -8.57 11.35 -8.63
N SER A 115 -9.82 11.86 -8.63
CA SER A 115 -10.37 12.62 -9.75
C SER A 115 -9.53 13.86 -10.08
N THR A 116 -9.06 14.58 -9.04
CA THR A 116 -8.22 15.76 -9.23
C THR A 116 -6.86 15.42 -9.80
N LEU A 117 -6.23 14.34 -9.32
CA LEU A 117 -4.96 13.85 -9.86
C LEU A 117 -5.10 13.49 -11.34
N LEU A 118 -6.14 12.71 -11.72
CA LEU A 118 -6.38 12.32 -13.09
C LEU A 118 -6.65 13.51 -14.02
N LYS A 119 -7.39 14.51 -13.56
CA LYS A 119 -7.66 15.76 -14.33
C LYS A 119 -6.40 16.58 -14.60
N ASN A 120 -5.34 16.42 -13.79
CA ASN A 120 -4.10 17.15 -13.95
C ASN A 120 -2.96 16.25 -14.49
N ALA A 121 -3.27 15.06 -14.97
CA ALA A 121 -2.29 14.12 -15.52
C ALA A 121 -1.52 14.70 -16.71
N ASP A 122 -2.18 15.48 -17.54
CA ASP A 122 -1.65 16.17 -18.73
C ASP A 122 -0.61 17.24 -18.39
N LYS A 123 -0.62 17.75 -17.17
CA LYS A 123 0.34 18.74 -16.69
C LYS A 123 1.65 18.14 -16.19
N MET A 124 1.70 16.83 -16.05
CA MET A 124 2.90 16.15 -15.56
C MET A 124 3.97 16.07 -16.65
N PRO A 125 5.25 16.32 -16.31
CA PRO A 125 6.33 16.22 -17.27
C PRO A 125 6.52 14.77 -17.76
N PRO A 126 7.05 14.58 -18.97
CA PRO A 126 7.41 13.25 -19.46
C PRO A 126 8.40 12.56 -18.53
N GLY A 127 8.21 11.27 -18.28
CA GLY A 127 9.05 10.46 -17.38
C GLY A 127 8.50 10.34 -15.96
N VAL A 128 7.49 11.13 -15.59
CA VAL A 128 6.78 10.94 -14.32
C VAL A 128 5.97 9.65 -14.37
N GLN A 129 6.10 8.85 -13.31
CA GLN A 129 5.27 7.64 -13.13
C GLN A 129 3.86 8.04 -12.72
N PHE A 130 2.93 7.93 -13.66
CA PHE A 130 1.53 8.27 -13.47
C PHE A 130 0.63 7.12 -13.93
N PRO A 131 -0.45 6.77 -13.22
CA PRO A 131 -0.97 7.36 -12.00
C PRO A 131 -0.07 7.11 -10.78
N PRO A 132 -0.03 8.05 -9.80
CA PRO A 132 0.77 7.92 -8.59
C PRO A 132 0.23 6.83 -7.66
N LEU A 133 1.09 6.28 -6.83
CA LEU A 133 0.67 5.38 -5.77
C LEU A 133 0.06 6.20 -4.62
N MET A 134 -1.19 5.92 -4.27
CA MET A 134 -1.87 6.51 -3.12
C MET A 134 -2.00 5.48 -2.00
N ARG A 135 -1.77 5.92 -0.77
CA ARG A 135 -2.00 5.13 0.44
C ARG A 135 -2.78 5.97 1.44
N SER A 136 -3.99 5.55 1.75
CA SER A 136 -4.73 6.12 2.88
C SER A 136 -4.06 5.68 4.19
N LYS A 137 -4.11 6.54 5.18
CA LYS A 137 -3.71 6.26 6.56
C LYS A 137 -4.92 6.42 7.45
N SER A 138 -5.14 5.45 8.32
CA SER A 138 -6.13 5.53 9.39
C SER A 138 -5.44 5.53 10.75
N ILE A 139 -6.11 6.05 11.75
CA ILE A 139 -5.70 5.90 13.16
C ILE A 139 -5.71 4.41 13.53
N ASP A 140 -6.58 3.62 12.89
CA ASP A 140 -6.72 2.19 13.10
C ASP A 140 -5.59 1.34 12.45
N ASP A 141 -4.70 1.95 11.67
CA ASP A 141 -3.54 1.26 11.06
C ASP A 141 -2.43 0.91 12.08
N VAL A 142 -2.81 0.69 13.33
CA VAL A 142 -1.89 0.27 14.40
C VAL A 142 -1.88 -1.26 14.48
N PRO A 143 -0.70 -1.91 14.49
CA PRO A 143 -0.64 -3.36 14.64
C PRO A 143 -1.24 -3.81 15.97
N VAL A 144 -2.29 -4.62 15.94
CA VAL A 144 -2.90 -5.23 17.12
C VAL A 144 -2.00 -6.29 17.75
N LEU A 145 -1.23 -6.99 16.91
CA LEU A 145 -0.30 -8.03 17.34
C LEU A 145 0.99 -7.97 16.52
N THR A 146 2.12 -7.97 17.22
CA THR A 146 3.43 -8.10 16.60
C THR A 146 4.07 -9.41 17.03
N LEU A 147 4.52 -10.20 16.05
CA LEU A 147 5.21 -11.46 16.28
C LEU A 147 6.67 -11.33 15.82
N THR A 148 7.60 -11.67 16.69
CA THR A 148 9.04 -11.70 16.35
C THR A 148 9.50 -13.13 16.17
N LEU A 149 9.99 -13.46 14.98
CA LEU A 149 10.61 -14.74 14.68
C LEU A 149 12.12 -14.62 14.83
N TRP A 150 12.71 -15.52 15.62
CA TRP A 150 14.17 -15.59 15.80
C TRP A 150 14.64 -17.04 15.82
N SER A 151 15.88 -17.29 15.44
CA SER A 151 16.49 -18.62 15.50
C SER A 151 18.01 -18.51 15.45
N ASP A 152 18.69 -19.42 16.15
CA ASP A 152 20.14 -19.62 16.07
C ASP A 152 20.54 -20.55 14.91
N GLN A 153 19.57 -21.27 14.31
CA GLN A 153 19.82 -22.29 13.28
C GLN A 153 19.42 -21.83 11.88
N TYR A 154 18.42 -20.94 11.77
CA TYR A 154 17.91 -20.42 10.50
C TYR A 154 18.48 -19.05 10.20
N ASP A 155 18.90 -18.84 8.96
CA ASP A 155 19.32 -17.52 8.47
C ASP A 155 18.12 -16.59 8.21
N GLY A 156 18.42 -15.33 7.92
CA GLY A 156 17.39 -14.32 7.68
C GLY A 156 16.50 -14.61 6.46
N TYR A 157 16.99 -15.37 5.47
CA TYR A 157 16.22 -15.80 4.32
C TYR A 157 15.20 -16.89 4.72
N GLN A 158 15.66 -17.88 5.45
CA GLN A 158 14.82 -18.99 5.93
C GLN A 158 13.74 -18.49 6.90
N LEU A 159 14.11 -17.62 7.86
CA LEU A 159 13.15 -17.00 8.78
C LEU A 159 12.10 -16.17 8.06
N ARG A 160 12.48 -15.42 7.02
CA ARG A 160 11.51 -14.67 6.23
C ARG A 160 10.54 -15.59 5.49
N ARG A 161 11.01 -16.73 4.97
CA ARG A 161 10.14 -17.71 4.31
C ARG A 161 9.13 -18.29 5.29
N VAL A 162 9.56 -18.68 6.48
CA VAL A 162 8.66 -19.13 7.56
C VAL A 162 7.67 -18.04 7.93
N GLY A 163 8.13 -16.79 8.03
CA GLY A 163 7.26 -15.64 8.31
C GLY A 163 6.19 -15.42 7.23
N GLN A 164 6.53 -15.64 5.96
CA GLN A 164 5.57 -15.55 4.85
C GLN A 164 4.55 -16.70 4.86
N GLU A 165 4.98 -17.91 5.18
CA GLU A 165 4.09 -19.06 5.35
C GLU A 165 3.12 -18.83 6.52
N LEU A 166 3.65 -18.38 7.66
CA LEU A 166 2.84 -18.00 8.83
C LEU A 166 1.84 -16.89 8.49
N ALA A 167 2.28 -15.87 7.76
CA ALA A 167 1.40 -14.79 7.30
C ALA A 167 0.24 -15.32 6.44
N THR A 168 0.51 -16.29 5.57
CA THR A 168 -0.51 -16.92 4.72
C THR A 168 -1.54 -17.70 5.55
N GLU A 169 -1.09 -18.39 6.59
CA GLU A 169 -1.99 -19.11 7.49
C GLU A 169 -2.81 -18.16 8.38
N LEU A 170 -2.17 -17.12 8.91
CA LEU A 170 -2.86 -16.13 9.73
C LEU A 170 -3.93 -15.33 8.96
N LYS A 171 -3.74 -15.09 7.66
CA LYS A 171 -4.78 -14.45 6.80
C LYS A 171 -6.07 -15.27 6.68
N LYS A 172 -6.07 -16.55 7.04
CA LYS A 172 -7.28 -17.39 7.05
C LYS A 172 -8.10 -17.21 8.32
N VAL A 173 -7.55 -16.57 9.34
CA VAL A 173 -8.25 -16.28 10.60
C VAL A 173 -9.23 -15.15 10.36
N GLU A 174 -10.44 -15.32 10.87
CA GLU A 174 -11.51 -14.31 10.77
C GLU A 174 -11.06 -12.98 11.41
N ASN A 175 -11.43 -11.87 10.79
CA ASN A 175 -11.12 -10.50 11.24
C ASN A 175 -9.62 -10.10 11.16
N VAL A 176 -8.77 -10.85 10.47
CA VAL A 176 -7.42 -10.41 10.11
C VAL A 176 -7.47 -9.65 8.78
N ALA A 177 -7.33 -8.33 8.83
CA ALA A 177 -7.41 -7.45 7.66
C ALA A 177 -6.07 -7.37 6.93
N ASP A 178 -5.04 -6.85 7.56
CA ASP A 178 -3.71 -6.70 6.96
C ASP A 178 -2.62 -7.38 7.80
N LEU A 179 -1.60 -7.87 7.12
CA LEU A 179 -0.47 -8.54 7.73
C LEU A 179 0.81 -8.20 6.97
N THR A 180 1.77 -7.62 7.68
CA THR A 180 3.03 -7.18 7.09
C THR A 180 4.20 -7.98 7.65
N VAL A 181 5.01 -8.58 6.77
CA VAL A 181 6.25 -9.26 7.15
C VAL A 181 7.42 -8.32 6.91
N THR A 182 8.06 -7.87 8.01
CA THR A 182 9.24 -6.99 7.98
C THR A 182 10.50 -7.75 8.36
N GLY A 183 11.64 -7.31 7.86
CA GLY A 183 12.95 -7.94 8.15
C GLY A 183 13.25 -9.18 7.31
N GLY A 184 14.36 -9.82 7.64
CA GLY A 184 14.91 -10.96 6.90
C GLY A 184 15.41 -10.59 5.49
N GLN A 185 16.05 -11.55 4.83
CA GLN A 185 16.56 -11.36 3.46
C GLN A 185 15.52 -11.79 2.43
N LYS A 186 15.20 -10.90 1.47
CA LYS A 186 14.36 -11.24 0.32
C LYS A 186 15.17 -12.01 -0.70
N ARG A 187 14.60 -13.08 -1.26
CA ARG A 187 15.19 -13.73 -2.43
C ARG A 187 15.25 -12.73 -3.59
N GLN A 188 16.41 -12.56 -4.17
CA GLN A 188 16.63 -11.70 -5.32
C GLN A 188 17.71 -12.29 -6.22
N ILE A 189 17.67 -12.02 -7.51
CA ILE A 189 18.76 -12.25 -8.45
C ILE A 189 19.47 -10.91 -8.59
N LYS A 190 20.73 -10.86 -8.13
CA LYS A 190 21.56 -9.66 -8.23
C LYS A 190 22.44 -9.76 -9.46
N ILE A 191 22.29 -8.84 -10.39
CA ILE A 191 23.11 -8.73 -11.61
C ILE A 191 24.05 -7.53 -11.43
N THR A 192 25.34 -7.82 -11.34
CA THR A 192 26.38 -6.79 -11.24
C THR A 192 27.08 -6.69 -12.59
N LEU A 193 26.84 -5.59 -13.30
CA LEU A 193 27.43 -5.34 -14.61
C LEU A 193 28.91 -5.00 -14.45
N ASP A 194 29.76 -5.56 -15.35
CA ASP A 194 31.18 -5.25 -15.43
C ASP A 194 31.43 -4.27 -16.58
N PRO A 195 31.83 -3.01 -16.30
CA PRO A 195 32.03 -1.99 -17.33
C PRO A 195 33.13 -2.36 -18.37
N ALA A 196 34.17 -3.06 -17.93
CA ALA A 196 35.28 -3.44 -18.82
C ALA A 196 34.81 -4.53 -19.78
N ARG A 197 34.08 -5.56 -19.29
CA ARG A 197 33.52 -6.59 -20.16
C ARG A 197 32.46 -6.02 -21.10
N MET A 198 31.57 -5.13 -20.61
CA MET A 198 30.58 -4.47 -21.47
C MET A 198 31.23 -3.67 -22.61
N GLN A 199 32.31 -2.94 -22.31
CA GLN A 199 33.04 -2.21 -23.31
C GLN A 199 33.70 -3.14 -24.33
N ALA A 200 34.31 -4.24 -23.89
CA ALA A 200 34.92 -5.25 -24.75
C ALA A 200 33.93 -5.86 -25.74
N PHE A 201 32.70 -6.16 -25.28
CA PHE A 201 31.64 -6.72 -26.11
C PHE A 201 30.73 -5.67 -26.76
N ARG A 202 30.97 -4.36 -26.53
CA ARG A 202 30.18 -3.24 -27.03
C ARG A 202 28.70 -3.33 -26.70
N VAL A 203 28.39 -3.68 -25.47
CA VAL A 203 27.02 -3.83 -24.97
C VAL A 203 26.67 -2.64 -24.07
N ASP A 204 25.50 -2.05 -24.32
CA ASP A 204 24.98 -0.92 -23.53
C ASP A 204 24.20 -1.43 -22.30
N PRO A 205 24.38 -0.86 -21.09
CA PRO A 205 23.64 -1.22 -19.88
C PRO A 205 22.13 -1.04 -20.02
N LEU A 206 21.65 -0.01 -20.70
CA LEU A 206 20.22 0.21 -20.94
C LEU A 206 19.63 -0.90 -21.82
N ARG A 207 20.40 -1.36 -22.80
CA ARG A 207 19.99 -2.49 -23.63
C ARG A 207 19.89 -3.77 -22.82
N ILE A 208 20.82 -4.02 -21.90
CA ILE A 208 20.77 -5.19 -20.99
C ILE A 208 19.47 -5.15 -20.16
N ALA A 209 19.15 -4.00 -19.54
CA ALA A 209 17.92 -3.85 -18.76
C ALA A 209 16.66 -4.11 -19.59
N GLY A 210 16.59 -3.57 -20.81
CA GLY A 210 15.46 -3.80 -21.72
C GLY A 210 15.34 -5.27 -22.15
N GLN A 211 16.46 -5.97 -22.40
CA GLN A 211 16.46 -7.40 -22.75
C GLN A 211 16.00 -8.29 -21.58
N ILE A 212 16.44 -8.00 -20.36
CA ILE A 212 16.00 -8.72 -19.16
C ILE A 212 14.48 -8.56 -18.97
N GLN A 213 13.98 -7.33 -19.13
CA GLN A 213 12.55 -7.05 -19.00
C GLN A 213 11.73 -7.75 -20.10
N ALA A 214 12.19 -7.71 -21.32
CA ALA A 214 11.52 -8.37 -22.46
C ALA A 214 11.54 -9.90 -22.36
N ALA A 215 12.65 -10.47 -21.85
CA ALA A 215 12.78 -11.92 -21.68
C ALA A 215 11.97 -12.46 -20.49
N ASN A 216 11.62 -11.63 -19.54
CA ASN A 216 10.80 -12.03 -18.37
C ASN A 216 9.34 -11.64 -18.60
N SER A 217 8.77 -12.08 -19.72
CA SER A 217 7.38 -11.84 -20.07
C SER A 217 6.80 -12.98 -20.89
N SER A 218 5.55 -13.34 -20.64
CA SER A 218 4.76 -14.24 -21.45
C SER A 218 3.62 -13.46 -22.11
N LEU A 219 3.44 -13.64 -23.41
CA LEU A 219 2.41 -12.98 -24.19
C LEU A 219 1.56 -14.03 -24.91
N SER A 220 0.25 -13.98 -24.73
CA SER A 220 -0.69 -14.74 -25.53
C SER A 220 -0.78 -14.12 -26.92
N VAL A 221 -0.39 -14.86 -27.94
CA VAL A 221 -0.35 -14.40 -29.34
C VAL A 221 -1.55 -14.86 -30.16
N GLY A 222 -2.42 -15.70 -29.59
CA GLY A 222 -3.64 -16.15 -30.25
C GLY A 222 -4.09 -17.52 -29.81
N GLU A 223 -5.12 -18.01 -30.46
CA GLU A 223 -5.72 -19.31 -30.17
C GLU A 223 -6.12 -19.98 -31.49
N PHE A 224 -6.08 -21.31 -31.51
CA PHE A 224 -6.59 -22.08 -32.63
C PHE A 224 -7.44 -23.24 -32.13
N PRO A 225 -8.59 -23.52 -32.79
CA PRO A 225 -9.44 -24.64 -32.46
C PRO A 225 -8.92 -25.90 -33.16
N ARG A 226 -8.83 -27.04 -32.44
CA ARG A 226 -8.52 -28.35 -32.99
C ARG A 226 -9.28 -29.42 -32.22
N LEU A 227 -9.99 -30.30 -32.92
CA LEU A 227 -10.73 -31.45 -32.35
C LEU A 227 -11.66 -31.06 -31.18
N ASN A 228 -12.44 -30.00 -31.35
CA ASN A 228 -13.34 -29.43 -30.33
C ASN A 228 -12.64 -28.98 -29.03
N GLN A 229 -11.35 -28.69 -29.11
CA GLN A 229 -10.54 -28.09 -28.06
C GLN A 229 -9.94 -26.81 -28.60
N GLN A 230 -9.84 -25.81 -27.73
CA GLN A 230 -9.22 -24.50 -27.99
C GLN A 230 -7.83 -24.51 -27.41
N PHE A 231 -6.83 -24.26 -28.24
CA PHE A 231 -5.43 -24.17 -27.82
C PHE A 231 -5.01 -22.70 -27.82
N GLN A 232 -4.57 -22.24 -26.67
CA GLN A 232 -3.97 -20.91 -26.52
C GLN A 232 -2.49 -21.02 -26.93
N VAL A 233 -2.04 -20.08 -27.73
CA VAL A 233 -0.64 -19.99 -28.15
C VAL A 233 0.00 -18.86 -27.36
N GLU A 234 1.00 -19.20 -26.57
CA GLU A 234 1.79 -18.26 -25.81
C GLU A 234 3.20 -18.18 -26.37
N THR A 235 3.81 -17.01 -26.33
CA THR A 235 5.21 -16.78 -26.66
C THR A 235 5.92 -16.10 -25.50
N GLY A 236 7.18 -16.49 -25.27
CA GLY A 236 7.94 -16.10 -24.09
C GLY A 236 7.65 -16.97 -22.89
N ASP A 237 8.46 -16.84 -21.87
CA ASP A 237 8.30 -17.49 -20.57
C ASP A 237 8.90 -16.60 -19.49
N PHE A 238 8.52 -16.82 -18.25
CA PHE A 238 9.16 -16.13 -17.12
C PHE A 238 10.47 -16.81 -16.75
N LEU A 239 11.45 -16.01 -16.38
CA LEU A 239 12.74 -16.52 -15.89
C LEU A 239 12.54 -17.24 -14.55
N GLN A 240 12.83 -18.53 -14.49
CA GLN A 240 12.54 -19.39 -13.34
C GLN A 240 13.74 -19.58 -12.41
N ASN A 241 14.94 -19.57 -12.98
CA ASN A 241 16.17 -19.86 -12.27
C ASN A 241 17.32 -18.95 -12.68
N ILE A 242 18.44 -19.09 -11.98
CA ILE A 242 19.63 -18.24 -12.22
C ILE A 242 20.31 -18.57 -13.57
N ASP A 243 20.19 -19.79 -14.05
CA ASP A 243 20.83 -20.22 -15.29
C ASP A 243 20.07 -19.67 -16.49
N ASP A 244 18.75 -19.52 -16.40
CA ASP A 244 17.96 -18.82 -17.42
C ASP A 244 18.44 -17.37 -17.55
N VAL A 245 18.66 -16.69 -16.42
CA VAL A 245 19.17 -15.30 -16.41
C VAL A 245 20.58 -15.22 -16.98
N ARG A 246 21.47 -16.14 -16.59
CA ARG A 246 22.86 -16.19 -17.09
C ARG A 246 22.96 -16.40 -18.59
N SER A 247 22.05 -17.20 -19.15
CA SER A 247 22.00 -17.56 -20.57
C SER A 247 21.26 -16.55 -21.45
N LEU A 248 20.74 -15.45 -20.88
CA LEU A 248 20.10 -14.41 -21.67
C LEU A 248 21.06 -13.78 -22.67
N VAL A 249 20.61 -13.66 -23.91
CA VAL A 249 21.33 -12.97 -24.97
C VAL A 249 21.10 -11.46 -24.82
N VAL A 250 22.16 -10.72 -24.47
CA VAL A 250 22.09 -9.26 -24.23
C VAL A 250 22.70 -8.44 -25.36
N GLY A 251 23.32 -9.10 -26.34
CA GLY A 251 23.89 -8.44 -27.49
C GLY A 251 24.40 -9.41 -28.53
N VAL A 252 24.99 -8.87 -29.60
CA VAL A 252 25.72 -9.62 -30.64
C VAL A 252 27.04 -8.92 -30.88
N PHE A 253 28.15 -9.65 -30.83
CA PHE A 253 29.49 -9.19 -31.11
C PHE A 253 30.18 -10.15 -32.09
N ASP A 254 30.72 -9.66 -33.18
CA ASP A 254 31.34 -10.42 -34.27
C ASP A 254 30.44 -11.61 -34.74
N GLN A 255 29.16 -11.34 -34.98
CA GLN A 255 28.12 -12.31 -35.37
C GLN A 255 27.88 -13.45 -34.37
N ARG A 256 28.36 -13.30 -33.12
CA ARG A 256 28.12 -14.27 -32.05
C ARG A 256 27.24 -13.65 -30.95
N PRO A 257 26.32 -14.43 -30.36
CA PRO A 257 25.52 -13.95 -29.27
C PRO A 257 26.39 -13.66 -28.04
N VAL A 258 26.14 -12.53 -27.39
CA VAL A 258 26.75 -12.18 -26.10
C VAL A 258 25.73 -12.51 -25.02
N TYR A 259 26.09 -13.41 -24.13
CA TYR A 259 25.27 -13.80 -22.99
C TYR A 259 25.52 -12.92 -21.79
N LEU A 260 24.51 -12.82 -20.90
CA LEU A 260 24.59 -11.95 -19.73
C LEU A 260 25.79 -12.30 -18.82
N HIS A 261 26.08 -13.59 -18.60
CA HIS A 261 27.21 -14.02 -17.79
C HIS A 261 28.59 -13.60 -18.34
N MET A 262 28.67 -13.22 -19.63
CA MET A 262 29.91 -12.72 -20.24
C MET A 262 30.20 -11.26 -19.87
N VAL A 263 29.17 -10.48 -19.51
CA VAL A 263 29.25 -9.03 -19.23
C VAL A 263 28.84 -8.66 -17.81
N ALA A 264 28.36 -9.62 -17.03
CA ALA A 264 27.89 -9.43 -15.67
C ALA A 264 28.18 -10.63 -14.78
N ASP A 265 28.23 -10.39 -13.48
CA ASP A 265 28.19 -11.42 -12.44
C ASP A 265 26.74 -11.55 -11.94
N VAL A 266 26.22 -12.76 -11.96
CA VAL A 266 24.81 -13.05 -11.63
C VAL A 266 24.75 -13.98 -10.42
#